data_22be384c1805368d6fb5a5756ca5751e
#
_entry.id   22be384c1805368d6fb5a5756ca5751e
#
_cell.length_a   1.000
_cell.length_b   1.000
_cell.length_c   1.000
_cell.angle_alpha   90.00
_cell.angle_beta   90.00
_cell.angle_gamma   90.00
#
_symmetry.space_group_name_H-M   'P 1'
#
loop_
_entity.id
_entity.type
_entity.pdbx_description
1 polymer ?
#
loop_
_entity_poly.entity_id
_entity_poly.type
_entity_poly.pdbx_seq_one_letter_code
_entity_poly.pdbx_strand_id
1 'polypeptide(L)'
;MSFSWKTARNHALRVLGMNQRNLDYIYPNNARKDFPVADDKIVTKEIMKRVGVPVPETYRVYSHFYELRGLESDLGSYHDFVIKPSQGRGGGGIIVIAGRQGEGWVGVSGKVYSIHDIKKHISDIMFGVYSFDLHDRALIEARIVQHEEMNVLSP
;
A
#
# COMPACT_ATOMS: atom_id res chain seq x y z
N MET A 1 -12.13 -9.71 41.77
CA MET A 1 -11.04 -8.70 41.62
C MET A 1 -11.69 -7.32 41.61
N SER A 2 -11.37 -6.47 42.60
CA SER A 2 -11.94 -5.11 42.66
C SER A 2 -11.20 -4.21 41.68
N PHE A 3 -11.93 -3.56 40.79
CA PHE A 3 -11.40 -2.58 39.86
C PHE A 3 -10.96 -1.31 40.61
N SER A 4 -9.68 -0.94 40.55
CA SER A 4 -9.17 0.27 41.21
C SER A 4 -8.89 1.35 40.14
N TRP A 5 -9.60 2.46 40.25
CA TRP A 5 -9.39 3.64 39.42
C TRP A 5 -7.96 4.21 39.49
N LYS A 6 -7.32 4.11 40.67
CA LYS A 6 -5.95 4.54 40.89
C LYS A 6 -4.97 3.71 40.08
N THR A 7 -5.18 2.39 40.03
CA THR A 7 -4.36 1.46 39.20
C THR A 7 -4.58 1.70 37.72
N ALA A 8 -5.85 1.84 37.30
CA ALA A 8 -6.17 2.14 35.90
C ALA A 8 -5.53 3.46 35.41
N ARG A 9 -5.60 4.52 36.23
CA ARG A 9 -4.97 5.81 35.95
C ARG A 9 -3.45 5.69 35.84
N ASN A 10 -2.80 4.95 36.73
CA ASN A 10 -1.34 4.73 36.68
C ASN A 10 -0.92 3.93 35.45
N HIS A 11 -1.74 2.97 35.00
CA HIS A 11 -1.49 2.26 33.74
C HIS A 11 -1.71 3.17 32.52
N ALA A 12 -2.77 3.97 32.51
CA ALA A 12 -3.04 4.93 31.43
C ALA A 12 -1.92 5.97 31.26
N LEU A 13 -1.32 6.42 32.37
CA LEU A 13 -0.18 7.36 32.33
C LEU A 13 1.12 6.74 31.80
N ARG A 14 1.22 5.41 31.69
CA ARG A 14 2.36 4.69 31.10
C ARG A 14 2.16 4.41 29.60
N VAL A 15 0.96 4.61 29.09
CA VAL A 15 0.67 4.44 27.65
C VAL A 15 0.85 5.79 26.97
N LEU A 16 1.78 5.84 26.03
CA LEU A 16 1.99 7.04 25.23
C LEU A 16 0.77 7.29 24.33
N GLY A 17 -0.01 8.32 24.66
CA GLY A 17 -1.16 8.74 23.88
C GLY A 17 -0.74 9.23 22.47
N MET A 18 -1.65 9.11 21.50
CA MET A 18 -1.36 9.48 20.10
C MET A 18 -0.93 10.94 19.96
N ASN A 19 -1.59 11.87 20.66
CA ASN A 19 -1.24 13.29 20.64
C ASN A 19 0.14 13.53 21.26
N GLN A 20 0.43 12.91 22.40
CA GLN A 20 1.74 13.01 23.03
C GLN A 20 2.83 12.43 22.16
N ARG A 21 2.61 11.25 21.57
CA ARG A 21 3.55 10.67 20.60
C ARG A 21 3.85 11.64 19.46
N ASN A 22 2.82 12.27 18.91
CA ASN A 22 3.00 13.20 17.79
C ASN A 22 3.76 14.46 18.20
N LEU A 23 3.41 15.06 19.33
CA LEU A 23 4.01 16.32 19.80
C LEU A 23 5.43 16.13 20.31
N ASP A 24 5.70 15.08 21.06
CA ASP A 24 6.98 14.90 21.75
C ASP A 24 8.00 14.13 20.92
N TYR A 25 7.55 13.26 19.98
CA TYR A 25 8.44 12.37 19.24
C TYR A 25 8.38 12.54 17.73
N ILE A 26 7.20 12.66 17.12
CA ILE A 26 7.10 12.69 15.67
C ILE A 26 7.48 14.06 15.12
N TYR A 27 6.80 15.11 15.54
CA TYR A 27 7.01 16.44 14.96
C TYR A 27 8.38 17.06 15.24
N PRO A 28 8.99 16.89 16.42
CA PRO A 28 10.33 17.40 16.67
C PRO A 28 11.42 16.71 15.85
N ASN A 29 11.21 15.41 15.52
CA ASN A 29 12.23 14.60 14.85
C ASN A 29 11.98 14.42 13.35
N ASN A 30 10.82 14.84 12.83
CA ASN A 30 10.47 14.67 11.42
C ASN A 30 9.88 15.97 10.89
N ALA A 31 10.64 16.67 10.07
CA ALA A 31 10.15 17.87 9.43
C ALA A 31 8.98 17.53 8.48
N ARG A 32 7.89 18.29 8.55
CA ARG A 32 6.66 18.01 7.79
C ARG A 32 6.88 17.95 6.27
N LYS A 33 7.87 18.68 5.77
CA LYS A 33 8.29 18.64 4.36
C LYS A 33 8.80 17.27 3.90
N ASP A 34 9.26 16.44 4.84
CA ASP A 34 9.85 15.13 4.55
C ASP A 34 8.81 13.98 4.66
N PHE A 35 7.58 14.27 5.11
CA PHE A 35 6.51 13.28 5.21
C PHE A 35 6.19 12.58 3.89
N PRO A 36 6.15 13.27 2.73
CA PRO A 36 5.92 12.60 1.45
C PRO A 36 6.92 11.49 1.13
N VAL A 37 8.15 11.58 1.66
CA VAL A 37 9.18 10.55 1.48
C VAL A 37 8.76 9.21 2.08
N ALA A 38 8.02 9.24 3.19
CA ALA A 38 7.53 8.02 3.86
C ALA A 38 6.09 7.65 3.46
N ASP A 39 5.27 8.65 3.16
CA ASP A 39 3.84 8.44 2.90
C ASP A 39 3.56 8.06 1.43
N ASP A 40 4.37 8.53 0.47
CA ASP A 40 4.19 8.26 -0.96
C ASP A 40 5.18 7.21 -1.46
N LYS A 41 4.67 6.03 -1.79
CA LYS A 41 5.49 4.88 -2.23
C LYS A 41 6.25 5.15 -3.53
N ILE A 42 5.75 6.02 -4.40
CA ILE A 42 6.42 6.38 -5.65
C ILE A 42 7.65 7.23 -5.34
N VAL A 43 7.48 8.25 -4.49
CA VAL A 43 8.58 9.11 -4.04
C VAL A 43 9.64 8.29 -3.30
N THR A 44 9.21 7.42 -2.38
CA THR A 44 10.12 6.51 -1.65
C THR A 44 10.94 5.64 -2.62
N LYS A 45 10.27 5.02 -3.61
CA LYS A 45 10.95 4.17 -4.60
C LYS A 45 11.96 4.93 -5.44
N GLU A 46 11.65 6.16 -5.84
CA GLU A 46 12.58 7.01 -6.59
C GLU A 46 13.84 7.32 -5.78
N ILE A 47 13.67 7.65 -4.50
CA ILE A 47 14.80 7.91 -3.60
C ILE A 47 15.63 6.64 -3.41
N MET A 48 14.99 5.50 -3.13
CA MET A 48 15.66 4.21 -2.98
C MET A 48 16.50 3.85 -4.20
N LYS A 49 15.93 4.01 -5.40
CA LYS A 49 16.65 3.77 -6.66
C LYS A 49 17.89 4.65 -6.81
N ARG A 50 17.79 5.94 -6.44
CA ARG A 50 18.93 6.89 -6.54
C ARG A 50 20.09 6.50 -5.64
N VAL A 51 19.81 5.88 -4.49
CA VAL A 51 20.84 5.42 -3.54
C VAL A 51 21.22 3.94 -3.71
N GLY A 52 20.77 3.31 -4.80
CA GLY A 52 21.14 1.94 -5.15
C GLY A 52 20.44 0.85 -4.32
N VAL A 53 19.38 1.19 -3.58
CA VAL A 53 18.57 0.19 -2.86
C VAL A 53 17.59 -0.46 -3.83
N PRO A 54 17.60 -1.80 -3.95
CA PRO A 54 16.68 -2.51 -4.84
C PRO A 54 15.23 -2.32 -4.40
N VAL A 55 14.36 -2.08 -5.37
CA VAL A 55 12.90 -1.97 -5.19
C VAL A 55 12.20 -2.76 -6.28
N PRO A 56 10.96 -3.23 -6.06
CA PRO A 56 10.18 -3.90 -7.08
C PRO A 56 10.08 -3.04 -8.34
N GLU A 57 10.15 -3.66 -9.51
CA GLU A 57 9.97 -2.94 -10.76
C GLU A 57 8.57 -2.31 -10.81
N THR A 58 8.49 -1.05 -11.19
CA THR A 58 7.21 -0.37 -11.42
C THR A 58 6.85 -0.54 -12.89
N TYR A 59 5.75 -1.23 -13.15
CA TYR A 59 5.23 -1.46 -14.49
C TYR A 59 4.46 -0.25 -15.00
N ARG A 60 3.54 0.28 -14.17
CA ARG A 60 2.71 1.41 -14.55
C ARG A 60 2.27 2.21 -13.31
N VAL A 61 2.06 3.51 -13.52
CA VAL A 61 1.40 4.41 -12.56
C VAL A 61 0.21 5.05 -13.27
N TYR A 62 -0.98 4.94 -12.69
CA TYR A 62 -2.19 5.61 -13.15
C TYR A 62 -2.45 6.82 -12.27
N SER A 63 -2.41 7.99 -12.88
CA SER A 63 -2.63 9.29 -12.21
C SER A 63 -3.92 9.98 -12.69
N HIS A 64 -4.39 9.62 -13.89
CA HIS A 64 -5.55 10.23 -14.53
C HIS A 64 -6.50 9.17 -15.09
N PHE A 65 -7.80 9.39 -14.97
CA PHE A 65 -8.83 8.42 -15.41
C PHE A 65 -8.78 8.08 -16.89
N TYR A 66 -8.34 9.01 -17.76
CA TYR A 66 -8.22 8.74 -19.20
C TYR A 66 -7.19 7.67 -19.53
N GLU A 67 -6.19 7.48 -18.67
CA GLU A 67 -5.13 6.45 -18.85
C GLU A 67 -5.70 5.03 -18.74
N LEU A 68 -6.83 4.85 -18.04
CA LEU A 68 -7.50 3.55 -17.89
C LEU A 68 -8.08 2.99 -19.20
N ARG A 69 -8.05 3.76 -20.30
CA ARG A 69 -8.42 3.25 -21.62
C ARG A 69 -7.43 2.21 -22.14
N GLY A 70 -6.15 2.34 -21.76
CA GLY A 70 -5.08 1.41 -22.13
C GLY A 70 -4.87 0.25 -21.14
N LEU A 71 -5.62 0.18 -20.03
CA LEU A 71 -5.39 -0.74 -18.93
C LEU A 71 -5.26 -2.21 -19.38
N GLU A 72 -6.14 -2.67 -20.25
CA GLU A 72 -6.16 -4.05 -20.72
C GLU A 72 -4.88 -4.39 -21.50
N SER A 73 -4.46 -3.49 -22.38
CA SER A 73 -3.20 -3.61 -23.11
C SER A 73 -1.99 -3.57 -22.19
N ASP A 74 -2.00 -2.64 -21.21
CA ASP A 74 -0.90 -2.50 -20.24
C ASP A 74 -0.74 -3.78 -19.41
N LEU A 75 -1.85 -4.37 -18.95
CA LEU A 75 -1.83 -5.60 -18.15
C LEU A 75 -1.63 -6.88 -18.97
N GLY A 76 -1.90 -6.82 -20.27
CA GLY A 76 -1.82 -7.98 -21.17
C GLY A 76 -0.45 -8.68 -21.15
N SER A 77 0.62 -7.92 -20.92
CA SER A 77 2.00 -8.40 -20.92
C SER A 77 2.43 -9.04 -19.60
N TYR A 78 1.65 -8.91 -18.51
CA TYR A 78 2.06 -9.38 -17.20
C TYR A 78 1.24 -10.59 -16.75
N HIS A 79 1.96 -11.60 -16.27
CA HIS A 79 1.36 -12.81 -15.70
C HIS A 79 0.91 -12.57 -14.26
N ASP A 80 1.78 -11.99 -13.46
CA ASP A 80 1.54 -11.65 -12.07
C ASP A 80 2.01 -10.22 -11.77
N PHE A 81 1.36 -9.56 -10.84
CA PHE A 81 1.66 -8.18 -10.45
C PHE A 81 0.94 -7.80 -9.16
N VAL A 82 1.30 -6.65 -8.61
CA VAL A 82 0.62 -6.05 -7.46
C VAL A 82 0.04 -4.70 -7.85
N ILE A 83 -1.21 -4.46 -7.47
CA ILE A 83 -1.86 -3.16 -7.55
C ILE A 83 -1.91 -2.57 -6.15
N LYS A 84 -1.48 -1.33 -5.97
CA LYS A 84 -1.55 -0.67 -4.66
C LYS A 84 -1.68 0.86 -4.78
N PRO A 85 -2.30 1.52 -3.81
CA PRO A 85 -2.33 2.96 -3.72
C PRO A 85 -0.94 3.52 -3.39
N SER A 86 -0.59 4.68 -3.96
CA SER A 86 0.67 5.38 -3.65
C SER A 86 0.73 5.82 -2.19
N GLN A 87 -0.37 6.33 -1.65
CA GLN A 87 -0.46 6.90 -0.29
C GLN A 87 -1.27 6.05 0.70
N GLY A 88 -1.86 4.94 0.26
CA GLY A 88 -2.66 4.05 1.12
C GLY A 88 -1.87 3.48 2.29
N ARG A 89 -2.56 3.17 3.39
CA ARG A 89 -1.99 2.69 4.66
C ARG A 89 -2.55 1.34 5.08
N GLY A 90 -1.80 0.65 5.94
CA GLY A 90 -2.27 -0.59 6.58
C GLY A 90 -2.63 -1.72 5.61
N GLY A 91 -2.07 -1.75 4.42
CA GLY A 91 -2.40 -2.75 3.40
C GLY A 91 -3.73 -2.52 2.68
N GLY A 92 -4.46 -1.44 3.01
CA GLY A 92 -5.72 -1.09 2.33
C GLY A 92 -5.50 -0.84 0.83
N GLY A 93 -6.39 -1.35 0.00
CA GLY A 93 -6.35 -1.16 -1.45
C GLY A 93 -5.29 -1.99 -2.20
N ILE A 94 -4.63 -2.95 -1.56
CA ILE A 94 -3.65 -3.82 -2.22
C ILE A 94 -4.36 -5.04 -2.81
N ILE A 95 -4.13 -5.29 -4.11
CA ILE A 95 -4.48 -6.55 -4.78
C ILE A 95 -3.19 -7.20 -5.27
N VAL A 96 -2.99 -8.46 -4.89
CA VAL A 96 -1.86 -9.27 -5.35
C VAL A 96 -2.38 -10.29 -6.35
N ILE A 97 -2.00 -10.13 -7.60
CA ILE A 97 -2.32 -11.06 -8.69
C ILE A 97 -1.23 -12.13 -8.75
N ALA A 98 -1.67 -13.38 -8.73
CA ALA A 98 -0.79 -14.55 -8.77
C ALA A 98 -0.63 -15.13 -10.18
N GLY A 99 -1.55 -14.81 -11.10
CA GLY A 99 -1.50 -15.34 -12.45
C GLY A 99 -2.76 -15.06 -13.27
N ARG A 100 -2.82 -15.68 -14.44
CA ARG A 100 -3.96 -15.62 -15.36
C ARG A 100 -4.94 -16.76 -15.09
N GLN A 101 -6.22 -16.49 -15.27
CA GLN A 101 -7.28 -17.49 -15.25
C GLN A 101 -8.36 -17.13 -16.28
N GLY A 102 -8.39 -17.86 -17.40
CA GLY A 102 -9.23 -17.53 -18.54
C GLY A 102 -8.90 -16.14 -19.09
N GLU A 103 -9.91 -15.31 -19.28
CA GLU A 103 -9.74 -13.93 -19.72
C GLU A 103 -9.41 -12.95 -18.56
N GLY A 104 -9.39 -13.43 -17.31
CA GLY A 104 -9.14 -12.63 -16.12
C GLY A 104 -7.82 -12.96 -15.43
N TRP A 105 -7.74 -12.53 -14.17
CA TRP A 105 -6.59 -12.71 -13.30
C TRP A 105 -7.02 -13.33 -11.97
N VAL A 106 -6.20 -14.21 -11.42
CA VAL A 106 -6.43 -14.82 -10.11
C VAL A 106 -5.52 -14.18 -9.08
N GLY A 107 -6.10 -13.71 -8.00
CA GLY A 107 -5.36 -13.19 -6.84
C GLY A 107 -4.82 -14.33 -5.95
N VAL A 108 -3.87 -14.00 -5.07
CA VAL A 108 -3.31 -14.97 -4.08
C VAL A 108 -4.38 -15.55 -3.14
N SER A 109 -5.51 -14.86 -2.96
CA SER A 109 -6.67 -15.35 -2.20
C SER A 109 -7.55 -16.34 -2.97
N GLY A 110 -7.25 -16.63 -4.23
CA GLY A 110 -8.08 -17.43 -5.13
C GLY A 110 -9.23 -16.65 -5.79
N LYS A 111 -9.42 -15.38 -5.46
CA LYS A 111 -10.44 -14.55 -6.10
C LYS A 111 -10.05 -14.23 -7.54
N VAL A 112 -10.99 -14.40 -8.47
CA VAL A 112 -10.81 -14.04 -9.88
C VAL A 112 -11.29 -12.60 -10.11
N TYR A 113 -10.50 -11.85 -10.86
CA TYR A 113 -10.75 -10.46 -11.22
C TYR A 113 -10.88 -10.34 -12.74
N SER A 114 -11.98 -9.77 -13.21
CA SER A 114 -12.11 -9.30 -14.58
C SER A 114 -11.35 -7.99 -14.80
N ILE A 115 -11.16 -7.61 -16.06
CA ILE A 115 -10.62 -6.28 -16.37
C ILE A 115 -11.48 -5.14 -15.79
N HIS A 116 -12.80 -5.34 -15.73
CA HIS A 116 -13.72 -4.39 -15.13
C HIS A 116 -13.49 -4.23 -13.62
N ASP A 117 -13.28 -5.34 -12.91
CA ASP A 117 -13.00 -5.31 -11.47
C ASP A 117 -11.69 -4.57 -11.17
N ILE A 118 -10.65 -4.85 -11.97
CA ILE A 118 -9.36 -4.17 -11.84
C ILE A 118 -9.51 -2.68 -12.14
N LYS A 119 -10.21 -2.32 -13.22
CA LYS A 119 -10.47 -0.93 -13.59
C LYS A 119 -11.22 -0.18 -12.50
N LYS A 120 -12.26 -0.82 -11.94
CA LYS A 120 -13.01 -0.25 -10.81
C LYS A 120 -12.09 -0.03 -9.61
N HIS A 121 -11.29 -1.03 -9.24
CA HIS A 121 -10.38 -0.94 -8.11
C HIS A 121 -9.34 0.18 -8.26
N ILE A 122 -8.74 0.32 -9.45
CA ILE A 122 -7.81 1.41 -9.74
C ILE A 122 -8.53 2.77 -9.64
N SER A 123 -9.78 2.85 -10.12
CA SER A 123 -10.59 4.06 -9.97
C SER A 123 -10.87 4.39 -8.50
N ASP A 124 -11.20 3.39 -7.68
CA ASP A 124 -11.42 3.55 -6.24
C ASP A 124 -10.15 4.09 -5.54
N ILE A 125 -8.96 3.59 -5.93
CA ILE A 125 -7.67 4.14 -5.46
C ILE A 125 -7.55 5.62 -5.83
N MET A 126 -7.79 5.96 -7.09
CA MET A 126 -7.62 7.33 -7.58
C MET A 126 -8.61 8.31 -6.96
N PHE A 127 -9.81 7.84 -6.58
CA PHE A 127 -10.78 8.62 -5.82
C PHE A 127 -10.42 8.77 -4.33
N GLY A 128 -9.36 8.11 -3.84
CA GLY A 128 -8.90 8.27 -2.47
C GLY A 128 -9.57 7.35 -1.46
N VAL A 129 -10.32 6.32 -1.90
CA VAL A 129 -11.02 5.37 -1.02
C VAL A 129 -10.08 4.77 0.03
N TYR A 130 -8.79 4.61 -0.30
CA TYR A 130 -7.77 4.03 0.58
C TYR A 130 -6.79 5.07 1.15
N SER A 131 -7.02 6.36 0.88
CA SER A 131 -6.10 7.47 1.17
C SER A 131 -6.81 8.64 1.86
N PHE A 132 -7.85 8.33 2.68
CA PHE A 132 -8.63 9.33 3.43
C PHE A 132 -9.27 10.40 2.55
N ASP A 133 -9.89 9.99 1.45
CA ASP A 133 -10.53 10.84 0.44
C ASP A 133 -9.57 11.85 -0.26
N LEU A 134 -8.26 11.64 -0.09
CA LEU A 134 -7.26 12.39 -0.83
C LEU A 134 -7.01 11.73 -2.18
N HIS A 135 -6.97 12.53 -3.22
CA HIS A 135 -6.63 12.05 -4.56
C HIS A 135 -5.31 11.28 -4.54
N ASP A 136 -5.32 10.04 -5.04
CA ASP A 136 -4.16 9.15 -5.01
C ASP A 136 -3.83 8.63 -6.42
N ARG A 137 -2.73 7.92 -6.53
CA ARG A 137 -2.27 7.26 -7.75
C ARG A 137 -2.24 5.76 -7.55
N ALA A 138 -2.65 5.02 -8.55
CA ALA A 138 -2.54 3.57 -8.53
C ALA A 138 -1.20 3.13 -9.13
N LEU A 139 -0.47 2.32 -8.37
CA LEU A 139 0.83 1.77 -8.74
C LEU A 139 0.66 0.29 -9.09
N ILE A 140 1.12 -0.10 -10.28
CA ILE A 140 1.28 -1.50 -10.68
C ILE A 140 2.75 -1.84 -10.70
N GLU A 141 3.13 -2.91 -10.01
CA GLU A 141 4.53 -3.30 -9.88
C GLU A 141 4.72 -4.82 -9.87
N ALA A 142 5.97 -5.23 -10.04
CA ALA A 142 6.38 -6.63 -9.95
C ALA A 142 5.98 -7.22 -8.59
N ARG A 143 5.39 -8.41 -8.64
CA ARG A 143 5.15 -9.21 -7.44
C ARG A 143 6.47 -9.74 -6.90
N ILE A 144 6.70 -9.55 -5.60
CA ILE A 144 7.78 -10.23 -4.88
C ILE A 144 7.20 -11.46 -4.19
N VAL A 145 7.79 -12.60 -4.46
CA VAL A 145 7.47 -13.85 -3.77
C VAL A 145 8.48 -14.02 -2.64
N GLN A 146 7.99 -14.31 -1.44
CA GLN A 146 8.82 -14.59 -0.28
C GLN A 146 9.66 -15.85 -0.52
N HIS A 147 10.93 -15.81 -0.10
CA HIS A 147 11.82 -16.97 -0.19
C HIS A 147 11.27 -18.13 0.68
N GLU A 148 11.39 -19.36 0.19
CA GLU A 148 10.81 -20.54 0.85
C GLU A 148 11.24 -20.71 2.30
N GLU A 149 12.50 -20.43 2.62
CA GLU A 149 13.02 -20.49 3.98
C GLU A 149 12.31 -19.53 4.95
N MET A 150 11.74 -18.44 4.44
CA MET A 150 10.99 -17.47 5.26
C MET A 150 9.56 -17.95 5.56
N ASN A 151 9.03 -18.93 4.80
CA ASN A 151 7.68 -19.48 5.03
C ASN A 151 7.56 -20.18 6.39
N VAL A 152 8.68 -20.62 6.98
CA VAL A 152 8.71 -21.21 8.34
C VAL A 152 8.42 -20.15 9.42
N LEU A 153 8.79 -18.89 9.16
CA LEU A 153 8.63 -17.79 10.12
C LEU A 153 7.31 -17.06 9.96
N SER A 154 6.73 -17.10 8.77
CA SER A 154 5.46 -16.42 8.44
C SER A 154 4.67 -17.29 7.46
N PRO A 155 3.98 -18.35 7.98
CA PRO A 155 3.17 -19.25 7.17
C PRO A 155 1.93 -18.57 6.56
#